data_a7c2834b29ffd4ce3fa803c1ba86ba98
#
_entry.id   a7c2834b29ffd4ce3fa803c1ba86ba98
#
_cell.length_a   1.000
_cell.length_b   1.000
_cell.length_c   1.000
_cell.angle_alpha   90.00
_cell.angle_beta   90.00
_cell.angle_gamma   90.00
#
_symmetry.space_group_name_H-M   'P 1'
#
loop_
_entity.id
_entity.type
_entity.pdbx_description
1 polymer ?
#
loop_
_entity_poly.entity_id
_entity_poly.type
_entity_poly.pdbx_seq_one_letter_code
_entity_poly.pdbx_strand_id
1 'polypeptide(L)'
;MLTAFGPFVTDMYLPSLPSMGEYFSTSSSMVQLGLTTSMIGLAVGQIFFGPLSDRYGRRIPLQVAMWLFIVSTIFCLFAQNIQQFVAFRLIQGIAGAGGIVIARSIATDKFSGKDLAKMLAIIGAINGIAPVVAPIIGGVFTEAIGWQGIFIILLVLGVLLLIGCMRFRESLPAENRLATKWADTFNSFKVVLRNKQYVCYVLQPVSYTHLRAHETEADL
;
A
#
# COMPACT_ATOMS: atom_id res chain seq x y z
N MET A 1 -5.84 -10.03 -4.76
CA MET A 1 -6.28 -8.72 -5.23
C MET A 1 -5.96 -7.58 -4.27
N LEU A 2 -6.25 -7.69 -2.97
CA LEU A 2 -5.87 -6.67 -1.96
C LEU A 2 -4.37 -6.32 -1.95
N THR A 3 -3.49 -7.27 -2.22
CA THR A 3 -2.03 -7.07 -2.23
C THR A 3 -1.52 -6.27 -3.43
N ALA A 4 -2.16 -6.38 -4.59
CA ALA A 4 -1.84 -5.59 -5.78
C ALA A 4 -2.23 -4.12 -5.64
N PHE A 5 -3.02 -3.79 -4.63
CA PHE A 5 -3.58 -2.48 -4.43
C PHE A 5 -2.51 -1.39 -4.22
N GLY A 6 -1.40 -1.73 -3.52
CA GLY A 6 -0.28 -0.82 -3.34
C GLY A 6 0.30 -0.29 -4.66
N PRO A 7 0.82 -1.15 -5.53
CA PRO A 7 1.33 -0.75 -6.85
C PRO A 7 0.30 0.00 -7.70
N PHE A 8 -0.98 -0.38 -7.67
CA PHE A 8 -2.00 0.37 -8.39
C PHE A 8 -2.15 1.80 -7.86
N VAL A 9 -2.10 1.99 -6.55
CA VAL A 9 -2.20 3.32 -5.92
C VAL A 9 -0.98 4.19 -6.21
N THR A 10 0.21 3.61 -6.32
CA THR A 10 1.47 4.34 -6.52
C THR A 10 1.82 4.50 -7.99
N ASP A 11 1.77 3.41 -8.78
CA ASP A 11 2.40 3.36 -10.08
C ASP A 11 1.45 3.75 -11.22
N MET A 12 0.14 3.54 -11.05
CA MET A 12 -0.88 3.97 -12.02
C MET A 12 -0.94 5.50 -12.19
N TYR A 13 -0.48 6.23 -11.20
CA TYR A 13 -0.43 7.68 -11.16
C TYR A 13 0.75 8.27 -11.97
N LEU A 14 1.84 7.52 -12.20
CA LEU A 14 3.06 8.02 -12.82
C LEU A 14 2.86 8.68 -14.19
N PRO A 15 2.08 8.12 -15.13
CA PRO A 15 1.88 8.74 -16.45
C PRO A 15 1.14 10.07 -16.39
N SER A 16 0.42 10.37 -15.32
CA SER A 16 -0.36 11.60 -15.17
C SER A 16 0.42 12.77 -14.58
N LEU A 17 1.68 12.58 -14.16
CA LEU A 17 2.49 13.63 -13.55
C LEU A 17 2.59 14.91 -14.38
N PRO A 18 2.81 14.87 -15.72
CA PRO A 18 2.88 16.09 -16.53
C PRO A 18 1.55 16.86 -16.55
N SER A 19 0.44 16.18 -16.84
CA SER A 19 -0.90 16.80 -16.91
C SER A 19 -1.35 17.38 -15.56
N MET A 20 -0.94 16.78 -14.45
CA MET A 20 -1.18 17.33 -13.11
C MET A 20 -0.34 18.58 -12.83
N GLY A 21 0.91 18.63 -13.32
CA GLY A 21 1.75 19.84 -13.24
C GLY A 21 1.08 21.03 -13.91
N GLU A 22 0.52 20.83 -15.09
CA GLU A 22 -0.25 21.84 -15.82
C GLU A 22 -1.53 22.22 -15.07
N TYR A 23 -2.32 21.25 -14.65
CA TYR A 23 -3.60 21.47 -13.96
C TYR A 23 -3.44 22.28 -12.66
N PHE A 24 -2.46 21.94 -11.82
CA PHE A 24 -2.20 22.64 -10.56
C PHE A 24 -1.26 23.85 -10.73
N SER A 25 -0.82 24.16 -11.95
CA SER A 25 0.13 25.24 -12.26
C SER A 25 1.36 25.18 -11.35
N THR A 26 1.97 23.99 -11.23
CA THR A 26 3.04 23.72 -10.28
C THR A 26 4.20 22.95 -10.93
N SER A 27 5.34 22.88 -10.22
CA SER A 27 6.50 22.14 -10.71
C SER A 27 6.29 20.63 -10.63
N SER A 28 6.97 19.89 -11.51
CA SER A 28 6.98 18.42 -11.49
C SER A 28 7.42 17.86 -10.14
N SER A 29 8.35 18.53 -9.45
CA SER A 29 8.81 18.12 -8.10
C SER A 29 7.67 18.15 -7.08
N MET A 30 6.78 19.15 -7.12
CA MET A 30 5.64 19.25 -6.23
C MET A 30 4.60 18.15 -6.50
N VAL A 31 4.40 17.79 -7.78
CA VAL A 31 3.51 16.66 -8.12
C VAL A 31 4.11 15.33 -7.66
N GLN A 32 5.43 15.14 -7.79
CA GLN A 32 6.13 13.96 -7.28
C GLN A 32 6.07 13.83 -5.76
N LEU A 33 5.93 14.94 -5.00
CA LEU A 33 5.68 14.86 -3.57
C LEU A 33 4.39 14.11 -3.25
N GLY A 34 3.38 14.14 -4.11
CA GLY A 34 2.17 13.32 -3.97
C GLY A 34 2.47 11.82 -3.99
N LEU A 35 3.42 11.36 -4.80
CA LEU A 35 3.90 9.99 -4.78
C LEU A 35 4.67 9.68 -3.50
N THR A 36 5.63 10.52 -3.16
CA THR A 36 6.47 10.36 -1.97
C THR A 36 5.62 10.30 -0.69
N THR A 37 4.68 11.21 -0.53
CA THR A 37 3.79 11.24 0.65
C THR A 37 2.87 10.01 0.70
N SER A 38 2.39 9.52 -0.44
CA SER A 38 1.64 8.27 -0.49
C SER A 38 2.49 7.07 -0.05
N MET A 39 3.76 6.99 -0.46
CA MET A 39 4.68 5.95 -0.02
C MET A 39 5.01 6.05 1.47
N ILE A 40 5.22 7.26 1.99
CA ILE A 40 5.40 7.51 3.44
C ILE A 40 4.14 7.05 4.18
N GLY A 41 2.96 7.46 3.69
CA GLY A 41 1.68 7.03 4.25
C GLY A 41 1.54 5.51 4.29
N LEU A 42 1.95 4.84 3.21
CA LEU A 42 1.91 3.39 3.10
C LEU A 42 2.87 2.72 4.12
N ALA A 43 4.08 3.25 4.31
CA ALA A 43 5.02 2.75 5.30
C ALA A 43 4.49 2.95 6.74
N VAL A 44 4.03 4.15 7.06
CA VAL A 44 3.44 4.47 8.37
C VAL A 44 2.19 3.61 8.64
N GLY A 45 1.30 3.50 7.66
CA GLY A 45 0.07 2.71 7.80
C GLY A 45 0.34 1.23 8.08
N GLN A 46 1.40 0.64 7.53
CA GLN A 46 1.78 -0.75 7.82
C GLN A 46 2.11 -0.96 9.30
N ILE A 47 2.77 0.01 9.94
CA ILE A 47 3.13 -0.06 11.36
C ILE A 47 1.88 -0.05 12.24
N PHE A 48 0.82 0.65 11.83
CA PHE A 48 -0.42 0.76 12.60
C PHE A 48 -1.41 -0.37 12.30
N PHE A 49 -1.66 -0.66 11.02
CA PHE A 49 -2.68 -1.65 10.65
C PHE A 49 -2.30 -3.09 10.98
N GLY A 50 -1.01 -3.42 11.07
CA GLY A 50 -0.55 -4.73 11.54
C GLY A 50 -1.11 -5.03 12.94
N PRO A 51 -0.61 -4.36 13.97
CA PRO A 51 -1.07 -4.56 15.35
C PRO A 51 -2.57 -4.32 15.56
N LEU A 52 -3.16 -3.37 14.84
CA LEU A 52 -4.59 -3.09 14.90
C LEU A 52 -5.39 -4.34 14.49
N SER A 53 -4.96 -5.01 13.42
CA SER A 53 -5.62 -6.21 12.90
C SER A 53 -5.39 -7.45 13.78
N ASP A 54 -4.25 -7.52 14.49
CA ASP A 54 -3.97 -8.59 15.46
C ASP A 54 -4.84 -8.45 16.73
N ARG A 55 -5.22 -7.23 17.06
CA ARG A 55 -6.01 -6.95 18.27
C ARG A 55 -7.51 -7.03 18.04
N TYR A 56 -8.01 -6.42 16.95
CA TYR A 56 -9.45 -6.30 16.69
C TYR A 56 -9.98 -7.34 15.71
N GLY A 57 -9.11 -8.24 15.24
CA GLY A 57 -9.42 -9.15 14.14
C GLY A 57 -9.15 -8.52 12.78
N ARG A 58 -9.18 -9.32 11.73
CA ARG A 58 -8.81 -8.89 10.37
C ARG A 58 -9.90 -8.07 9.69
N ARG A 59 -11.17 -8.43 9.93
CA ARG A 59 -12.31 -7.89 9.21
C ARG A 59 -12.53 -6.40 9.45
N ILE A 60 -12.59 -5.98 10.72
CA ILE A 60 -12.94 -4.59 11.06
C ILE A 60 -11.86 -3.61 10.61
N PRO A 61 -10.56 -3.79 10.94
CA PRO A 61 -9.51 -2.87 10.46
C PRO A 61 -9.39 -2.83 8.94
N LEU A 62 -9.65 -3.95 8.25
CA LEU A 62 -9.66 -3.99 6.79
C LEU A 62 -10.79 -3.12 6.21
N GLN A 63 -12.00 -3.21 6.76
CA GLN A 63 -13.13 -2.38 6.34
C GLN A 63 -12.86 -0.90 6.61
N VAL A 64 -12.31 -0.55 7.77
CA VAL A 64 -11.93 0.83 8.11
C VAL A 64 -10.88 1.36 7.12
N ALA A 65 -9.87 0.55 6.80
CA ALA A 65 -8.85 0.91 5.82
C ALA A 65 -9.47 1.17 4.42
N MET A 66 -10.38 0.32 3.97
CA MET A 66 -11.04 0.50 2.67
C MET A 66 -11.96 1.73 2.64
N TRP A 67 -12.70 2.00 3.70
CA TRP A 67 -13.48 3.22 3.81
C TRP A 67 -12.60 4.47 3.79
N LEU A 68 -11.53 4.48 4.58
CA LEU A 68 -10.58 5.59 4.60
C LEU A 68 -9.95 5.80 3.22
N PHE A 69 -9.65 4.71 2.50
CA PHE A 69 -9.14 4.78 1.13
C PHE A 69 -10.13 5.43 0.16
N ILE A 70 -11.40 5.01 0.19
CA ILE A 70 -12.44 5.57 -0.66
C ILE A 70 -12.60 7.07 -0.39
N VAL A 71 -12.73 7.45 0.88
CA VAL A 71 -12.90 8.85 1.28
C VAL A 71 -11.69 9.70 0.85
N SER A 72 -10.47 9.25 1.11
CA SER A 72 -9.26 9.97 0.69
C SER A 72 -9.11 10.06 -0.82
N THR A 73 -9.53 9.03 -1.57
CA THR A 73 -9.54 9.05 -3.04
C THR A 73 -10.53 10.08 -3.58
N ILE A 74 -11.71 10.19 -2.98
CA ILE A 74 -12.68 11.24 -3.32
C ILE A 74 -12.09 12.62 -3.06
N PHE A 75 -11.41 12.83 -1.93
CA PHE A 75 -10.76 14.11 -1.66
C PHE A 75 -9.61 14.42 -2.62
N CYS A 76 -8.86 13.41 -3.08
CA CYS A 76 -7.87 13.61 -4.14
C CYS A 76 -8.51 14.11 -5.45
N LEU A 77 -9.68 13.60 -5.82
CA LEU A 77 -10.44 14.04 -7.01
C LEU A 77 -10.88 15.49 -6.94
N PHE A 78 -11.24 15.97 -5.76
CA PHE A 78 -11.74 17.34 -5.53
C PHE A 78 -10.68 18.30 -5.00
N ALA A 79 -9.39 17.91 -5.01
CA ALA A 79 -8.31 18.79 -4.58
C ALA A 79 -8.20 20.03 -5.47
N GLN A 80 -8.23 21.22 -4.86
CA GLN A 80 -8.18 22.51 -5.58
C GLN A 80 -6.75 23.01 -5.75
N ASN A 81 -5.82 22.51 -4.97
CA ASN A 81 -4.40 22.86 -5.04
C ASN A 81 -3.51 21.66 -4.71
N ILE A 82 -2.24 21.78 -5.08
CA ILE A 82 -1.28 20.68 -4.93
C ILE A 82 -1.04 20.30 -3.46
N GLN A 83 -1.10 21.24 -2.52
CA GLN A 83 -0.88 20.97 -1.10
C GLN A 83 -1.99 20.08 -0.53
N GLN A 84 -3.25 20.37 -0.86
CA GLN A 84 -4.39 19.53 -0.49
C GLN A 84 -4.26 18.14 -1.10
N PHE A 85 -3.91 18.07 -2.38
CA PHE A 85 -3.69 16.78 -3.06
C PHE A 85 -2.62 15.96 -2.37
N VAL A 86 -1.44 16.53 -2.06
CA VAL A 86 -0.33 15.88 -1.36
C VAL A 86 -0.75 15.37 0.02
N ALA A 87 -1.52 16.18 0.77
CA ALA A 87 -2.04 15.78 2.08
C ALA A 87 -3.01 14.59 1.97
N PHE A 88 -3.92 14.62 0.99
CA PHE A 88 -4.87 13.51 0.78
C PHE A 88 -4.18 12.24 0.29
N ARG A 89 -3.10 12.36 -0.49
CA ARG A 89 -2.24 11.23 -0.90
C ARG A 89 -1.58 10.54 0.29
N LEU A 90 -1.15 11.29 1.31
CA LEU A 90 -0.64 10.71 2.55
C LEU A 90 -1.70 9.82 3.23
N ILE A 91 -2.92 10.35 3.38
CA ILE A 91 -4.03 9.61 4.00
C ILE A 91 -4.40 8.39 3.17
N GLN A 92 -4.45 8.53 1.84
CA GLN A 92 -4.71 7.44 0.91
C GLN A 92 -3.65 6.33 1.02
N GLY A 93 -2.37 6.70 1.16
CA GLY A 93 -1.28 5.75 1.38
C GLY A 93 -1.44 4.99 2.69
N ILE A 94 -1.73 5.69 3.81
CA ILE A 94 -2.00 5.06 5.11
C ILE A 94 -3.13 4.03 4.98
N ALA A 95 -4.21 4.39 4.31
CA ALA A 95 -5.36 3.52 4.10
C ALA A 95 -5.01 2.30 3.23
N GLY A 96 -4.26 2.49 2.14
CA GLY A 96 -3.81 1.41 1.25
C GLY A 96 -2.95 0.36 1.96
N ALA A 97 -2.17 0.78 2.95
CA ALA A 97 -1.36 -0.12 3.77
C ALA A 97 -2.18 -1.19 4.47
N GLY A 98 -3.38 -0.83 4.96
CA GLY A 98 -4.27 -1.78 5.64
C GLY A 98 -4.64 -2.97 4.76
N GLY A 99 -4.94 -2.72 3.49
CA GLY A 99 -5.24 -3.79 2.53
C GLY A 99 -4.07 -4.76 2.33
N ILE A 100 -2.85 -4.23 2.20
CA ILE A 100 -1.64 -5.02 1.94
C ILE A 100 -1.26 -5.88 3.14
N VAL A 101 -1.18 -5.26 4.33
CA VAL A 101 -0.74 -5.95 5.56
C VAL A 101 -1.75 -7.01 5.96
N ILE A 102 -3.04 -6.64 6.03
CA ILE A 102 -4.08 -7.55 6.48
C ILE A 102 -4.27 -8.70 5.51
N ALA A 103 -4.10 -8.50 4.19
CA ALA A 103 -4.16 -9.59 3.22
C ALA A 103 -3.08 -10.66 3.46
N ARG A 104 -1.86 -10.25 3.81
CA ARG A 104 -0.78 -11.16 4.18
C ARG A 104 -1.08 -11.90 5.48
N SER A 105 -1.58 -11.18 6.50
CA SER A 105 -2.00 -11.79 7.77
C SER A 105 -3.12 -12.82 7.58
N ILE A 106 -4.11 -12.55 6.73
CA ILE A 106 -5.16 -13.52 6.39
C ILE A 106 -4.57 -14.78 5.75
N ALA A 107 -3.55 -14.64 4.91
CA ALA A 107 -2.88 -15.78 4.30
C ALA A 107 -2.18 -16.64 5.38
N THR A 108 -1.48 -16.03 6.32
CA THR A 108 -0.83 -16.75 7.43
C THR A 108 -1.83 -17.35 8.42
N ASP A 109 -2.99 -16.73 8.61
CA ASP A 109 -4.05 -17.27 9.48
C ASP A 109 -4.72 -18.52 8.89
N LYS A 110 -4.82 -18.61 7.54
CA LYS A 110 -5.59 -19.68 6.86
C LYS A 110 -4.75 -20.81 6.31
N PHE A 111 -3.49 -20.58 6.03
CA PHE A 111 -2.61 -21.51 5.35
C PHE A 111 -1.36 -21.77 6.21
N SER A 112 -0.80 -22.97 6.10
CA SER A 112 0.43 -23.37 6.79
C SER A 112 1.33 -24.20 5.86
N GLY A 113 2.61 -24.33 6.21
CA GLY A 113 3.56 -25.17 5.49
C GLY A 113 3.64 -24.85 3.99
N LYS A 114 3.49 -25.87 3.14
CA LYS A 114 3.60 -25.74 1.68
C LYS A 114 2.52 -24.87 1.05
N ASP A 115 1.30 -24.89 1.59
CA ASP A 115 0.18 -24.10 1.09
C ASP A 115 0.36 -22.60 1.37
N LEU A 116 0.92 -22.28 2.54
CA LEU A 116 1.30 -20.90 2.86
C LEU A 116 2.41 -20.41 1.90
N ALA A 117 3.44 -21.22 1.68
CA ALA A 117 4.52 -20.86 0.74
C ALA A 117 3.98 -20.61 -0.67
N LYS A 118 3.07 -21.46 -1.16
CA LYS A 118 2.39 -21.29 -2.46
C LYS A 118 1.57 -20.00 -2.50
N MET A 119 0.80 -19.71 -1.45
CA MET A 119 -0.01 -18.49 -1.37
C MET A 119 0.87 -17.23 -1.35
N LEU A 120 1.96 -17.23 -0.58
CA LEU A 120 2.90 -16.12 -0.55
C LEU A 120 3.63 -15.93 -1.88
N ALA A 121 3.95 -17.02 -2.59
CA ALA A 121 4.52 -16.95 -3.94
C ALA A 121 3.54 -16.31 -4.96
N ILE A 122 2.25 -16.67 -4.89
CA ILE A 122 1.21 -16.02 -5.72
C ILE A 122 1.09 -14.54 -5.38
N ILE A 123 1.09 -14.17 -4.10
CA ILE A 123 1.08 -12.77 -3.66
C ILE A 123 2.31 -12.03 -4.20
N GLY A 124 3.49 -12.66 -4.13
CA GLY A 124 4.74 -12.11 -4.66
C GLY A 124 4.68 -11.91 -6.18
N ALA A 125 4.18 -12.89 -6.92
CA ALA A 125 4.01 -12.79 -8.37
C ALA A 125 3.06 -11.64 -8.77
N ILE A 126 1.92 -11.52 -8.08
CA ILE A 126 0.98 -10.41 -8.30
C ILE A 126 1.65 -9.05 -8.01
N ASN A 127 2.39 -8.94 -6.91
CA ASN A 127 3.10 -7.70 -6.57
C ASN A 127 4.25 -7.38 -7.54
N GLY A 128 4.84 -8.38 -8.19
CA GLY A 128 5.86 -8.19 -9.22
C GLY A 128 5.28 -7.74 -10.57
N ILE A 129 4.09 -8.23 -10.93
CA ILE A 129 3.41 -7.89 -12.20
C ILE A 129 2.69 -6.54 -12.10
N ALA A 130 2.11 -6.22 -10.95
CA ALA A 130 1.29 -5.03 -10.77
C ALA A 130 2.02 -3.70 -11.11
N PRO A 131 3.30 -3.47 -10.76
CA PRO A 131 4.03 -2.27 -11.14
C PRO A 131 4.26 -2.10 -12.63
N VAL A 132 4.24 -3.19 -13.40
CA VAL A 132 4.36 -3.16 -14.86
C VAL A 132 3.01 -2.83 -15.51
N VAL A 133 1.95 -3.43 -15.01
CA VAL A 133 0.59 -3.27 -15.58
C VAL A 133 -0.03 -1.93 -15.18
N ALA A 134 0.21 -1.45 -13.96
CA ALA A 134 -0.42 -0.25 -13.43
C ALA A 134 -0.12 1.02 -14.26
N PRO A 135 1.14 1.34 -14.65
CA PRO A 135 1.42 2.49 -15.49
C PRO A 135 0.80 2.39 -16.89
N ILE A 136 0.72 1.19 -17.47
CA ILE A 136 0.12 0.97 -18.80
C ILE A 136 -1.37 1.34 -18.74
N ILE A 137 -2.08 0.82 -17.76
CA ILE A 137 -3.50 1.16 -17.53
C ILE A 137 -3.61 2.66 -17.24
N GLY A 138 -2.76 3.21 -16.36
CA GLY A 138 -2.74 4.61 -16.01
C GLY A 138 -2.54 5.52 -17.22
N GLY A 139 -1.64 5.17 -18.15
CA GLY A 139 -1.38 5.91 -19.38
C GLY A 139 -2.62 6.01 -20.27
N VAL A 140 -3.22 4.84 -20.59
CA VAL A 140 -4.44 4.77 -21.43
C VAL A 140 -5.57 5.63 -20.85
N PHE A 141 -5.79 5.56 -19.54
CA PHE A 141 -6.87 6.35 -18.92
C PHE A 141 -6.53 7.82 -18.76
N THR A 142 -5.25 8.17 -18.57
CA THR A 142 -4.82 9.58 -18.55
C THR A 142 -5.05 10.25 -19.91
N GLU A 143 -4.78 9.56 -21.01
CA GLU A 143 -5.05 10.05 -22.36
C GLU A 143 -6.55 10.19 -22.63
N ALA A 144 -7.37 9.25 -22.16
CA ALA A 144 -8.80 9.22 -22.46
C ALA A 144 -9.63 10.21 -21.63
N ILE A 145 -9.35 10.34 -20.33
CA ILE A 145 -10.18 11.05 -19.34
C ILE A 145 -9.37 12.01 -18.43
N GLY A 146 -8.09 12.18 -18.70
CA GLY A 146 -7.21 13.02 -17.89
C GLY A 146 -6.77 12.32 -16.58
N TRP A 147 -6.01 13.03 -15.76
CA TRP A 147 -5.46 12.51 -14.50
C TRP A 147 -6.54 12.08 -13.49
N GLN A 148 -7.70 12.74 -13.50
CA GLN A 148 -8.84 12.38 -12.65
C GLN A 148 -9.36 10.96 -12.93
N GLY A 149 -9.24 10.50 -14.18
CA GLY A 149 -9.65 9.15 -14.58
C GLY A 149 -8.98 8.05 -13.75
N ILE A 150 -7.71 8.24 -13.38
CA ILE A 150 -6.97 7.31 -12.53
C ILE A 150 -7.62 7.19 -11.15
N PHE A 151 -7.97 8.31 -10.55
CA PHE A 151 -8.60 8.31 -9.22
C PHE A 151 -10.03 7.75 -9.26
N ILE A 152 -10.74 7.92 -10.38
CA ILE A 152 -12.05 7.27 -10.59
C ILE A 152 -11.89 5.75 -10.64
N ILE A 153 -10.88 5.23 -11.35
CA ILE A 153 -10.61 3.79 -11.38
C ILE A 153 -10.23 3.28 -9.99
N LEU A 154 -9.35 3.99 -9.28
CA LEU A 154 -8.96 3.64 -7.92
C LEU A 154 -10.17 3.65 -6.97
N LEU A 155 -11.10 4.59 -7.16
CA LEU A 155 -12.35 4.65 -6.40
C LEU A 155 -13.22 3.42 -6.69
N VAL A 156 -13.43 3.07 -7.95
CA VAL A 156 -14.21 1.87 -8.35
C VAL A 156 -13.57 0.61 -7.79
N LEU A 157 -12.25 0.46 -7.91
CA LEU A 157 -11.51 -0.67 -7.34
C LEU A 157 -11.65 -0.71 -5.81
N GLY A 158 -11.54 0.44 -5.14
CA GLY A 158 -11.72 0.55 -3.69
C GLY A 158 -13.12 0.11 -3.24
N VAL A 159 -14.17 0.52 -3.96
CA VAL A 159 -15.56 0.10 -3.68
C VAL A 159 -15.74 -1.40 -3.91
N LEU A 160 -15.23 -1.96 -5.00
CA LEU A 160 -15.30 -3.40 -5.27
C LEU A 160 -14.59 -4.21 -4.18
N LEU A 161 -13.42 -3.75 -3.74
CA LEU A 161 -12.68 -4.38 -2.65
C LEU A 161 -13.43 -4.25 -1.31
N LEU A 162 -14.04 -3.10 -1.03
CA LEU A 162 -14.87 -2.92 0.17
C LEU A 162 -16.04 -3.90 0.19
N ILE A 163 -16.75 -4.07 -0.92
CA ILE A 163 -17.84 -5.04 -1.04
C ILE A 163 -17.34 -6.46 -0.76
N GLY A 164 -16.16 -6.81 -1.30
CA GLY A 164 -15.49 -8.09 -1.00
C GLY A 164 -15.16 -8.25 0.48
N CYS A 165 -14.63 -7.18 1.12
CA CYS A 165 -14.29 -7.15 2.54
C CYS A 165 -15.52 -7.23 3.44
N MET A 166 -16.65 -6.69 3.04
CA MET A 166 -17.91 -6.80 3.80
C MET A 166 -18.43 -8.24 3.86
N ARG A 167 -18.22 -9.01 2.78
CA ARG A 167 -18.57 -10.44 2.70
C ARG A 167 -17.55 -11.36 3.34
N PHE A 168 -16.36 -10.83 3.66
CA PHE A 168 -15.29 -11.61 4.27
C PHE A 168 -15.65 -12.03 5.69
N ARG A 169 -15.49 -13.33 5.99
CA ARG A 169 -15.62 -13.87 7.35
C ARG A 169 -14.30 -13.70 8.09
N GLU A 170 -14.39 -13.35 9.38
CA GLU A 170 -13.22 -13.21 10.24
C GLU A 170 -12.31 -14.45 10.18
N SER A 171 -11.00 -14.22 10.00
CA SER A 171 -10.00 -15.30 9.93
C SER A 171 -9.27 -15.50 11.26
N LEU A 172 -9.24 -14.47 12.13
CA LEU A 172 -8.56 -14.54 13.41
C LEU A 172 -9.59 -14.82 14.54
N PRO A 173 -9.59 -16.03 15.15
CA PRO A 173 -10.44 -16.36 16.28
C PRO A 173 -10.23 -15.38 17.45
N ALA A 174 -11.27 -15.13 18.23
CA ALA A 174 -11.19 -14.19 19.35
C ALA A 174 -10.13 -14.57 20.39
N GLU A 175 -9.91 -15.86 20.55
CA GLU A 175 -8.92 -16.46 21.49
C GLU A 175 -7.47 -16.15 21.09
N ASN A 176 -7.21 -15.97 19.79
CA ASN A 176 -5.88 -15.71 19.25
C ASN A 176 -5.58 -14.22 19.07
N ARG A 177 -6.51 -13.33 19.45
CA ARG A 177 -6.31 -11.89 19.36
C ARG A 177 -5.37 -11.39 20.45
N LEU A 178 -4.50 -10.47 20.08
CA LEU A 178 -3.57 -9.87 21.04
C LEU A 178 -4.33 -9.03 22.06
N ALA A 179 -4.32 -9.46 23.34
CA ALA A 179 -4.89 -8.72 24.46
C ALA A 179 -3.92 -7.64 25.02
N THR A 180 -2.74 -7.47 24.43
CA THR A 180 -1.66 -6.59 24.91
C THR A 180 -1.98 -5.10 24.72
N LYS A 181 -1.42 -4.25 25.60
CA LYS A 181 -1.51 -2.80 25.48
C LYS A 181 -0.68 -2.33 24.29
N TRP A 182 -1.04 -1.18 23.70
CA TRP A 182 -0.28 -0.57 22.59
C TRP A 182 1.22 -0.39 22.92
N ALA A 183 1.53 -0.02 24.17
CA ALA A 183 2.91 0.12 24.63
C ALA A 183 3.72 -1.18 24.50
N ASP A 184 3.12 -2.33 24.76
CA ASP A 184 3.78 -3.63 24.63
C ASP A 184 4.03 -4.00 23.17
N THR A 185 3.13 -3.60 22.28
CA THR A 185 3.31 -3.77 20.83
C THR A 185 4.51 -2.98 20.34
N PHE A 186 4.65 -1.72 20.72
CA PHE A 186 5.83 -0.90 20.37
C PHE A 186 7.11 -1.44 21.01
N ASN A 187 7.04 -1.97 22.23
CA ASN A 187 8.18 -2.65 22.85
C ASN A 187 8.59 -3.91 22.07
N SER A 188 7.65 -4.65 21.51
CA SER A 188 7.94 -5.81 20.66
C SER A 188 8.70 -5.40 19.39
N PHE A 189 8.37 -4.28 18.75
CA PHE A 189 9.17 -3.74 17.65
C PHE A 189 10.60 -3.43 18.07
N LYS A 190 10.78 -2.85 19.26
CA LYS A 190 12.11 -2.54 19.81
C LYS A 190 12.92 -3.81 20.05
N VAL A 191 12.30 -4.88 20.54
CA VAL A 191 12.95 -6.20 20.75
C VAL A 191 13.39 -6.78 19.41
N VAL A 192 12.53 -6.75 18.40
CA VAL A 192 12.83 -7.27 17.05
C VAL A 192 13.97 -6.48 16.40
N LEU A 193 13.98 -5.15 16.51
CA LEU A 193 15.06 -4.30 16.00
C LEU A 193 16.40 -4.47 16.75
N ARG A 194 16.37 -4.99 17.98
CA ARG A 194 17.58 -5.34 18.72
C ARG A 194 18.17 -6.69 18.33
N ASN A 195 17.42 -7.54 17.65
CA ASN A 195 17.91 -8.82 17.17
C ASN A 195 18.79 -8.59 15.92
N LYS A 196 20.11 -8.74 16.09
CA LYS A 196 21.10 -8.53 15.02
C LYS A 196 20.85 -9.42 13.80
N GLN A 197 20.45 -10.67 14.00
CA GLN A 197 20.15 -11.58 12.89
C GLN A 197 18.96 -11.08 12.06
N TYR A 198 17.88 -10.65 12.72
CA TYR A 198 16.72 -10.08 12.05
C TYR A 198 17.09 -8.82 11.25
N VAL A 199 17.84 -7.90 11.86
CA VAL A 199 18.30 -6.67 11.21
C VAL A 199 19.18 -6.99 9.99
N CYS A 200 20.10 -7.96 10.08
CA CYS A 200 20.88 -8.41 8.93
C CYS A 200 20.01 -8.95 7.81
N TYR A 201 19.01 -9.79 8.11
CA TYR A 201 18.09 -10.30 7.08
C TYR A 201 17.23 -9.21 6.43
N VAL A 202 16.83 -8.19 7.16
CA VAL A 202 16.07 -7.05 6.63
C VAL A 202 16.96 -6.12 5.78
N LEU A 203 18.22 -5.95 6.15
CA LEU A 203 19.16 -5.10 5.41
C LEU A 203 19.75 -5.78 4.16
N GLN A 204 19.81 -7.10 4.13
CA GLN A 204 20.35 -7.86 3.00
C GLN A 204 19.69 -7.52 1.65
N PRO A 205 18.35 -7.47 1.49
CA PRO A 205 17.71 -7.08 0.24
C PRO A 205 18.05 -5.65 -0.18
N VAL A 206 18.16 -4.73 0.79
CA VAL A 206 18.51 -3.32 0.54
C VAL A 206 19.94 -3.21 0.02
N SER A 207 20.87 -3.94 0.62
CA SER A 207 22.27 -3.97 0.18
C SER A 207 22.42 -4.56 -1.22
N TYR A 208 21.67 -5.64 -1.53
CA TYR A 208 21.71 -6.28 -2.84
C TYR A 208 21.16 -5.37 -3.97
N THR A 209 20.09 -4.62 -3.71
CA THR A 209 19.54 -3.68 -4.69
C THR A 209 20.49 -2.50 -4.94
N HIS A 210 21.17 -2.00 -3.91
CA HIS A 210 22.17 -0.94 -4.07
C HIS A 210 23.42 -1.40 -4.85
N LEU A 211 23.94 -2.59 -4.55
CA LEU A 211 25.09 -3.14 -5.28
C LEU A 211 24.77 -3.32 -6.77
N ARG A 212 23.59 -3.84 -7.09
CA ARG A 212 23.18 -4.07 -8.49
C ARG A 212 22.94 -2.77 -9.26
N ALA A 213 22.48 -1.70 -8.59
CA ALA A 213 22.34 -0.38 -9.21
C ALA A 213 23.71 0.20 -9.61
N HIS A 214 24.75 0.00 -8.78
CA HIS A 214 26.11 0.44 -9.09
C HIS A 214 26.79 -0.40 -10.17
N GLU A 215 26.51 -1.69 -10.29
CA GLU A 215 27.03 -2.52 -11.39
C GLU A 215 26.47 -2.08 -12.75
N THR A 216 25.18 -1.72 -12.81
CA THR A 216 24.55 -1.25 -14.06
C THR A 216 25.00 0.16 -14.47
N GLU A 217 25.44 1.02 -13.54
CA GLU A 217 26.04 2.32 -13.87
C GLU A 217 27.52 2.21 -14.31
N ALA A 218 28.22 1.16 -13.90
CA ALA A 218 29.63 0.95 -14.28
C ALA A 218 29.80 0.30 -15.66
N ASP A 219 28.74 -0.32 -16.20
CA ASP A 219 28.71 -0.99 -17.52
C ASP A 219 28.16 -0.09 -18.64
N LEU A 220 27.84 1.20 -18.36
CA LEU A 220 27.41 2.22 -19.33
C LEU A 220 28.51 3.28 -19.54
#